data_89f661ee4bfdbf13f3d20c124b32d922
#
_entry.id   89f661ee4bfdbf13f3d20c124b32d922
#
_cell.length_a   1.000
_cell.length_b   1.000
_cell.length_c   1.000
_cell.angle_alpha   90.00
_cell.angle_beta   90.00
_cell.angle_gamma   90.00
#
_symmetry.space_group_name_H-M   'P 1'
#
loop_
_entity.id
_entity.type
_entity.pdbx_description
1 polymer ?
#
loop_
_entity_poly.entity_id
_entity_poly.type
_entity_poly.pdbx_seq_one_letter_code
_entity_poly.pdbx_strand_id
1 'polypeptide(L)'
;NPEFTMLEFYQAYSDYIDLMDMTEDMLRKLAFAVLGSSKVGNTLKNKEGEVIQEKTYDFSKPFQRISVFDSILKFNPDISKEDLGDDVQARKIAVALDIPLKDIWGLGKVQIEIFEKTVEHLLDEPTFITAYPTEVSPLARRSDTNPFVTDRFEFFVGGREIANGFSELNDAEDQAERFHQQVAEKDAGDDEAMHYDSDYIRALEYGLPPTAGEGIGIDRLVMLLTDSPSIRDVLLFPHMRPE
;
A
#
# COMPACT_ATOMS: atom_id res chain seq x y z
N ASN A 1 -11.46 5.52 -13.51
CA ASN A 1 -11.85 4.52 -14.50
C ASN A 1 -12.62 3.38 -13.82
N PRO A 2 -13.71 2.85 -14.39
CA PRO A 2 -14.55 1.85 -13.73
C PRO A 2 -13.93 0.44 -13.69
N GLU A 3 -12.90 0.18 -14.48
CA GLU A 3 -12.16 -1.09 -14.46
C GLU A 3 -10.66 -0.88 -14.51
N PHE A 4 -9.93 -1.83 -13.98
CA PHE A 4 -8.46 -1.92 -14.01
C PHE A 4 -8.04 -3.38 -13.91
N THR A 5 -6.79 -3.67 -14.28
CA THR A 5 -6.23 -5.01 -14.26
C THR A 5 -5.29 -5.19 -13.06
N MET A 6 -5.53 -6.25 -12.29
CA MET A 6 -4.66 -6.69 -11.19
C MET A 6 -4.05 -8.05 -11.52
N LEU A 7 -2.80 -8.24 -11.12
CA LEU A 7 -2.20 -9.57 -10.95
C LEU A 7 -2.24 -9.90 -9.47
N GLU A 8 -2.81 -11.04 -9.11
CA GLU A 8 -2.77 -11.57 -7.75
C GLU A 8 -2.12 -12.95 -7.74
N PHE A 9 -1.31 -13.21 -6.74
CA PHE A 9 -0.71 -14.53 -6.52
C PHE A 9 -0.45 -14.75 -5.02
N TYR A 10 -0.37 -16.03 -4.66
CA TYR A 10 -0.14 -16.48 -3.30
C TYR A 10 0.95 -17.56 -3.31
N GLN A 11 1.84 -17.51 -2.32
CA GLN A 11 2.92 -18.47 -2.17
C GLN A 11 2.89 -19.08 -0.77
N ALA A 12 2.61 -20.38 -0.71
CA ALA A 12 2.68 -21.14 0.53
C ALA A 12 4.13 -21.28 1.01
N TYR A 13 4.30 -21.30 2.36
CA TYR A 13 5.59 -21.39 3.03
C TYR A 13 6.55 -20.22 2.73
N SER A 14 5.97 -19.06 2.46
CA SER A 14 6.67 -17.77 2.30
C SER A 14 6.04 -16.71 3.19
N ASP A 15 6.78 -15.65 3.42
CA ASP A 15 6.35 -14.47 4.14
C ASP A 15 6.40 -13.20 3.26
N TYR A 16 5.99 -12.07 3.81
CA TYR A 16 5.97 -10.78 3.12
C TYR A 16 7.37 -10.30 2.70
N ILE A 17 8.44 -10.75 3.38
CA ILE A 17 9.83 -10.40 3.03
C ILE A 17 10.24 -11.13 1.76
N ASP A 18 9.89 -12.44 1.65
CA ASP A 18 10.11 -13.23 0.44
C ASP A 18 9.42 -12.59 -0.78
N LEU A 19 8.19 -12.07 -0.59
CA LEU A 19 7.46 -11.38 -1.65
C LEU A 19 8.10 -10.05 -2.05
N MET A 20 8.57 -9.25 -1.10
CA MET A 20 9.32 -8.03 -1.42
C MET A 20 10.59 -8.34 -2.24
N ASP A 21 11.34 -9.38 -1.87
CA ASP A 21 12.55 -9.80 -2.59
C ASP A 21 12.20 -10.28 -4.02
N MET A 22 11.13 -11.06 -4.14
CA MET A 22 10.65 -11.55 -5.43
C MET A 22 10.16 -10.41 -6.32
N THR A 23 9.40 -9.47 -5.79
CA THR A 23 8.87 -8.32 -6.51
C THR A 23 9.98 -7.39 -6.98
N GLU A 24 10.97 -7.10 -6.13
CA GLU A 24 12.15 -6.34 -6.54
C GLU A 24 12.90 -7.01 -7.70
N ASP A 25 13.16 -8.32 -7.62
CA ASP A 25 13.84 -9.07 -8.67
C ASP A 25 13.00 -9.14 -9.96
N MET A 26 11.69 -9.38 -9.83
CA MET A 26 10.76 -9.41 -10.96
C MET A 26 10.71 -8.06 -11.70
N LEU A 27 10.53 -6.96 -10.98
CA LEU A 27 10.46 -5.62 -11.59
C LEU A 27 11.76 -5.23 -12.27
N ARG A 28 12.91 -5.57 -11.69
CA ARG A 28 14.24 -5.38 -12.30
C ARG A 28 14.37 -6.16 -13.61
N LYS A 29 14.00 -7.43 -13.61
CA LYS A 29 14.03 -8.28 -14.82
C LYS A 29 13.05 -7.80 -15.87
N LEU A 30 11.85 -7.40 -15.47
CA LEU A 30 10.81 -6.89 -16.35
C LEU A 30 11.24 -5.60 -17.04
N ALA A 31 11.77 -4.64 -16.29
CA ALA A 31 12.29 -3.39 -16.85
C ALA A 31 13.38 -3.67 -17.90
N PHE A 32 14.32 -4.57 -17.61
CA PHE A 32 15.35 -4.96 -18.56
C PHE A 32 14.78 -5.66 -19.79
N ALA A 33 13.82 -6.56 -19.62
CA ALA A 33 13.21 -7.32 -20.74
C ALA A 33 12.39 -6.41 -21.69
N VAL A 34 11.70 -5.41 -21.13
CA VAL A 34 10.81 -4.51 -21.89
C VAL A 34 11.56 -3.31 -22.46
N LEU A 35 12.44 -2.70 -21.67
CA LEU A 35 13.11 -1.44 -22.01
C LEU A 35 14.56 -1.63 -22.47
N GLY A 36 15.12 -2.85 -22.34
CA GLY A 36 16.56 -3.10 -22.56
C GLY A 36 17.47 -2.44 -21.50
N SER A 37 16.89 -1.95 -20.39
CA SER A 37 17.58 -1.21 -19.34
C SER A 37 16.86 -1.39 -18.00
N SER A 38 17.62 -1.37 -16.90
CA SER A 38 17.06 -1.25 -15.55
C SER A 38 16.67 0.19 -15.17
N LYS A 39 16.91 1.16 -16.04
CA LYS A 39 16.53 2.56 -15.84
C LYS A 39 15.16 2.81 -16.47
N VAL A 40 14.21 3.23 -15.63
CA VAL A 40 12.84 3.53 -16.01
C VAL A 40 12.64 5.04 -16.01
N GLY A 41 12.34 5.61 -17.16
CA GLY A 41 12.11 7.06 -17.32
C GLY A 41 10.71 7.43 -16.83
N ASN A 42 10.60 8.64 -16.29
CA ASN A 42 9.31 9.25 -15.94
C ASN A 42 9.34 10.74 -16.29
N THR A 43 8.39 11.18 -17.11
CA THR A 43 8.30 12.54 -17.62
C THR A 43 7.05 13.22 -17.07
N LEU A 44 7.25 14.22 -16.22
CA LEU A 44 6.15 15.04 -15.73
C LEU A 44 5.89 16.17 -16.70
N LYS A 45 4.62 16.31 -17.14
CA LYS A 45 4.17 17.37 -18.06
C LYS A 45 3.13 18.27 -17.40
N ASN A 46 3.12 19.56 -17.75
CA ASN A 46 2.07 20.47 -17.35
C ASN A 46 0.77 20.24 -18.18
N LYS A 47 -0.27 21.03 -17.89
CA LYS A 47 -1.56 20.94 -18.60
C LYS A 47 -1.47 21.28 -20.10
N GLU A 48 -0.47 22.02 -20.48
CA GLU A 48 -0.16 22.43 -21.84
C GLU A 48 0.67 21.38 -22.60
N GLY A 49 1.10 20.28 -21.91
CA GLY A 49 1.90 19.19 -22.47
C GLY A 49 3.41 19.45 -22.47
N GLU A 50 3.88 20.55 -21.88
CA GLU A 50 5.30 20.87 -21.78
C GLU A 50 5.94 20.05 -20.66
N VAL A 51 7.17 19.57 -20.90
CA VAL A 51 7.93 18.80 -19.91
C VAL A 51 8.37 19.75 -18.78
N ILE A 52 7.89 19.45 -17.56
CA ILE A 52 8.26 20.19 -16.35
C ILE A 52 9.47 19.52 -15.69
N GLN A 53 9.51 18.19 -15.70
CA GLN A 53 10.55 17.41 -15.04
C GLN A 53 10.73 16.06 -15.75
N GLU A 54 12.00 15.64 -15.88
CA GLU A 54 12.37 14.29 -16.27
C GLU A 54 13.07 13.62 -15.10
N LYS A 55 12.66 12.39 -14.78
CA LYS A 55 13.24 11.56 -13.74
C LYS A 55 13.64 10.20 -14.30
N THR A 56 14.54 9.53 -13.62
CA THR A 56 14.95 8.18 -13.96
C THR A 56 15.07 7.37 -12.69
N TYR A 57 14.27 6.33 -12.57
CA TYR A 57 14.34 5.34 -11.48
C TYR A 57 15.31 4.23 -11.86
N ASP A 58 16.28 3.96 -11.00
CA ASP A 58 17.30 2.94 -11.25
C ASP A 58 16.99 1.65 -10.51
N PHE A 59 16.30 0.73 -11.20
CA PHE A 59 15.92 -0.58 -10.65
C PHE A 59 17.10 -1.55 -10.48
N SER A 60 18.33 -1.18 -10.89
CA SER A 60 19.51 -1.98 -10.57
C SER A 60 19.94 -1.85 -9.10
N LYS A 61 19.50 -0.79 -8.43
CA LYS A 61 19.78 -0.55 -7.01
C LYS A 61 18.78 -1.29 -6.13
N PRO A 62 19.15 -1.64 -4.89
CA PRO A 62 18.18 -2.13 -3.90
C PRO A 62 17.08 -1.11 -3.66
N PHE A 63 15.81 -1.58 -3.61
CA PHE A 63 14.69 -0.73 -3.27
C PHE A 63 14.72 -0.39 -1.78
N GLN A 64 14.28 0.82 -1.44
CA GLN A 64 14.20 1.23 -0.04
C GLN A 64 13.13 0.42 0.69
N ARG A 65 13.36 0.13 1.98
CA ARG A 65 12.37 -0.49 2.88
C ARG A 65 12.31 0.35 4.14
N ILE A 66 11.13 0.88 4.46
CA ILE A 66 10.93 1.75 5.61
C ILE A 66 9.53 1.51 6.17
N SER A 67 9.36 1.56 7.50
CA SER A 67 8.04 1.42 8.10
C SER A 67 7.17 2.67 7.86
N VAL A 68 5.84 2.50 7.96
CA VAL A 68 4.90 3.64 7.98
C VAL A 68 5.35 4.66 9.01
N PHE A 69 5.60 4.21 10.25
CA PHE A 69 5.98 5.06 11.36
C PHE A 69 7.28 5.83 11.10
N ASP A 70 8.35 5.15 10.68
CA ASP A 70 9.64 5.78 10.40
C ASP A 70 9.58 6.69 9.17
N SER A 71 8.73 6.37 8.20
CA SER A 71 8.53 7.23 7.03
C SER A 71 7.88 8.57 7.40
N ILE A 72 6.86 8.55 8.28
CA ILE A 72 6.26 9.79 8.79
C ILE A 72 7.33 10.65 9.47
N LEU A 73 8.14 10.09 10.36
CA LEU A 73 9.20 10.84 11.05
C LEU A 73 10.26 11.37 10.07
N LYS A 74 10.62 10.59 9.06
CA LYS A 74 11.62 10.99 8.05
C LYS A 74 11.17 12.20 7.23
N PHE A 75 9.91 12.23 6.82
CA PHE A 75 9.38 13.29 5.97
C PHE A 75 8.80 14.47 6.76
N ASN A 76 8.59 14.31 8.07
CA ASN A 76 8.06 15.35 8.97
C ASN A 76 9.00 15.53 10.18
N PRO A 77 10.15 16.19 10.02
CA PRO A 77 11.17 16.29 11.06
C PRO A 77 10.71 17.01 12.34
N ASP A 78 9.63 17.75 12.27
CA ASP A 78 9.03 18.45 13.41
C ASP A 78 8.13 17.54 14.28
N ILE A 79 7.82 16.33 13.81
CA ILE A 79 7.03 15.35 14.56
C ILE A 79 7.98 14.46 15.37
N SER A 80 7.80 14.42 16.70
CA SER A 80 8.57 13.51 17.54
C SER A 80 8.03 12.08 17.52
N LYS A 81 8.91 11.13 17.82
CA LYS A 81 8.54 9.71 17.94
C LYS A 81 7.51 9.49 19.05
N GLU A 82 7.67 10.21 20.15
CA GLU A 82 6.81 10.15 21.31
C GLU A 82 5.41 10.67 20.98
N ASP A 83 5.31 11.80 20.28
CA ASP A 83 4.04 12.41 19.90
C ASP A 83 3.29 11.55 18.87
N LEU A 84 3.98 10.99 17.88
CA LEU A 84 3.38 10.12 16.89
C LEU A 84 2.90 8.77 17.49
N GLY A 85 3.54 8.32 18.57
CA GLY A 85 3.18 7.09 19.30
C GLY A 85 2.08 7.27 20.35
N ASP A 86 1.64 8.49 20.64
CA ASP A 86 0.58 8.81 21.61
C ASP A 86 -0.70 9.22 20.87
N ASP A 87 -1.84 8.56 21.16
CA ASP A 87 -3.11 8.82 20.45
C ASP A 87 -3.56 10.27 20.55
N VAL A 88 -3.42 10.89 21.72
CA VAL A 88 -3.85 12.28 21.93
C VAL A 88 -2.98 13.26 21.14
N GLN A 89 -1.68 13.04 21.10
CA GLN A 89 -0.75 13.89 20.35
C GLN A 89 -0.86 13.66 18.85
N ALA A 90 -0.95 12.39 18.40
CA ALA A 90 -1.14 12.05 16.98
C ALA A 90 -2.42 12.70 16.41
N ARG A 91 -3.53 12.72 17.18
CA ARG A 91 -4.76 13.43 16.79
C ARG A 91 -4.55 14.95 16.69
N LYS A 92 -3.77 15.57 17.58
CA LYS A 92 -3.43 17.00 17.46
C LYS A 92 -2.60 17.28 16.21
N ILE A 93 -1.65 16.40 15.89
CA ILE A 93 -0.85 16.50 14.66
C ILE A 93 -1.78 16.43 13.45
N ALA A 94 -2.67 15.45 13.40
CA ALA A 94 -3.62 15.28 12.29
C ALA A 94 -4.52 16.51 12.10
N VAL A 95 -5.03 17.09 13.20
CA VAL A 95 -5.81 18.35 13.14
C VAL A 95 -4.98 19.51 12.60
N ALA A 96 -3.71 19.63 13.02
CA ALA A 96 -2.81 20.68 12.52
C ALA A 96 -2.47 20.51 11.03
N LEU A 97 -2.63 19.30 10.48
CA LEU A 97 -2.48 18.97 9.07
C LEU A 97 -3.78 19.07 8.26
N ASP A 98 -4.84 19.59 8.84
CA ASP A 98 -6.18 19.68 8.23
C ASP A 98 -6.75 18.31 7.83
N ILE A 99 -6.50 17.27 8.64
CA ILE A 99 -7.06 15.93 8.46
C ILE A 99 -8.37 15.83 9.24
N PRO A 100 -9.50 15.53 8.57
CA PRO A 100 -10.78 15.35 9.26
C PRO A 100 -10.77 14.03 10.04
N LEU A 101 -10.83 14.09 11.37
CA LEU A 101 -10.81 12.92 12.24
C LEU A 101 -12.24 12.40 12.49
N LYS A 102 -12.36 11.07 12.59
CA LYS A 102 -13.56 10.39 13.11
C LYS A 102 -13.28 9.89 14.54
N ASP A 103 -14.29 9.93 15.40
CA ASP A 103 -14.16 9.50 16.81
C ASP A 103 -13.85 8.00 16.94
N ILE A 104 -14.30 7.20 15.97
CA ILE A 104 -14.10 5.74 15.93
C ILE A 104 -12.67 5.33 15.56
N TRP A 105 -11.86 6.21 15.02
CA TRP A 105 -10.50 5.88 14.60
C TRP A 105 -9.58 5.69 15.81
N GLY A 106 -8.82 4.60 15.81
CA GLY A 106 -7.73 4.40 16.74
C GLY A 106 -6.43 5.05 16.27
N LEU A 107 -5.39 4.90 17.06
CA LEU A 107 -4.06 5.46 16.76
C LEU A 107 -3.52 5.00 15.42
N GLY A 108 -3.73 3.73 15.04
CA GLY A 108 -3.25 3.16 13.79
C GLY A 108 -3.85 3.87 12.56
N LYS A 109 -5.16 4.10 12.57
CA LYS A 109 -5.83 4.81 11.48
C LYS A 109 -5.39 6.27 11.42
N VAL A 110 -5.21 6.93 12.56
CA VAL A 110 -4.69 8.32 12.60
C VAL A 110 -3.29 8.41 12.01
N GLN A 111 -2.41 7.44 12.31
CA GLN A 111 -1.05 7.39 11.73
C GLN A 111 -1.10 7.19 10.21
N ILE A 112 -1.99 6.34 9.69
CA ILE A 112 -2.16 6.15 8.25
C ILE A 112 -2.64 7.43 7.56
N GLU A 113 -3.60 8.14 8.12
CA GLU A 113 -4.07 9.41 7.55
C GLU A 113 -2.94 10.48 7.51
N ILE A 114 -2.09 10.52 8.54
CA ILE A 114 -0.89 11.37 8.52
C ILE A 114 0.09 10.93 7.43
N PHE A 115 0.32 9.62 7.27
CA PHE A 115 1.16 9.06 6.23
C PHE A 115 0.65 9.42 4.82
N GLU A 116 -0.59 9.14 4.52
CA GLU A 116 -1.21 9.45 3.22
C GLU A 116 -1.12 10.95 2.90
N LYS A 117 -1.38 11.80 3.91
CA LYS A 117 -1.33 13.26 3.74
C LYS A 117 0.07 13.81 3.50
N THR A 118 1.08 13.25 4.18
CA THR A 118 2.40 13.90 4.27
C THR A 118 3.54 13.13 3.61
N VAL A 119 3.38 11.83 3.34
CA VAL A 119 4.46 10.96 2.88
C VAL A 119 4.19 10.36 1.51
N GLU A 120 3.02 9.77 1.28
CA GLU A 120 2.74 8.94 0.11
C GLU A 120 3.13 9.60 -1.21
N HIS A 121 2.71 10.84 -1.42
CA HIS A 121 3.00 11.61 -2.63
C HIS A 121 4.47 12.00 -2.80
N LEU A 122 5.30 11.82 -1.76
CA LEU A 122 6.75 12.09 -1.75
C LEU A 122 7.59 10.82 -1.98
N LEU A 123 6.95 9.64 -2.03
CA LEU A 123 7.62 8.36 -2.29
C LEU A 123 7.98 8.22 -3.78
N ASP A 124 8.95 8.99 -4.19
CA ASP A 124 9.36 9.08 -5.57
C ASP A 124 10.26 7.91 -6.01
N GLU A 125 11.29 7.59 -5.22
CA GLU A 125 12.19 6.47 -5.46
C GLU A 125 11.53 5.12 -5.12
N PRO A 126 11.89 4.00 -5.80
CA PRO A 126 11.35 2.68 -5.50
C PRO A 126 11.46 2.33 -4.02
N THR A 127 10.32 2.23 -3.34
CA THR A 127 10.25 2.11 -1.88
C THR A 127 9.15 1.15 -1.46
N PHE A 128 9.49 0.17 -0.64
CA PHE A 128 8.53 -0.62 0.12
C PHE A 128 8.24 0.08 1.45
N ILE A 129 6.98 0.42 1.67
CA ILE A 129 6.47 0.85 2.96
C ILE A 129 5.98 -0.38 3.71
N THR A 130 6.42 -0.59 4.94
CA THR A 130 6.15 -1.79 5.73
C THR A 130 5.52 -1.47 7.08
N ALA A 131 5.16 -2.50 7.84
CA ALA A 131 4.64 -2.37 9.19
C ALA A 131 3.39 -1.46 9.27
N TYR A 132 2.41 -1.74 8.41
CA TYR A 132 1.09 -1.10 8.47
C TYR A 132 0.38 -1.45 9.77
N PRO A 133 -0.30 -0.50 10.43
CA PRO A 133 -1.09 -0.78 11.62
C PRO A 133 -2.11 -1.91 11.41
N THR A 134 -2.27 -2.75 12.43
CA THR A 134 -3.23 -3.86 12.40
C THR A 134 -4.67 -3.38 12.17
N GLU A 135 -5.00 -2.22 12.71
CA GLU A 135 -6.31 -1.57 12.58
C GLU A 135 -6.74 -1.38 11.11
N VAL A 136 -5.80 -1.09 10.20
CA VAL A 136 -6.06 -0.86 8.77
C VAL A 136 -5.64 -2.03 7.88
N SER A 137 -5.39 -3.20 8.46
CA SER A 137 -4.87 -4.37 7.75
C SER A 137 -5.62 -5.65 8.18
N PRO A 138 -6.93 -5.74 7.93
CA PRO A 138 -7.79 -6.79 8.52
C PRO A 138 -7.48 -8.20 8.06
N LEU A 139 -6.79 -8.40 6.94
CA LEU A 139 -6.46 -9.71 6.37
C LEU A 139 -4.99 -10.10 6.55
N ALA A 140 -4.15 -9.17 7.04
CA ALA A 140 -2.73 -9.38 7.19
C ALA A 140 -2.40 -9.96 8.59
N ARG A 141 -1.42 -10.86 8.64
CA ARG A 141 -0.89 -11.42 9.88
C ARG A 141 -0.26 -10.30 10.72
N ARG A 142 -0.53 -10.31 12.05
CA ARG A 142 0.15 -9.43 13.00
C ARG A 142 1.63 -9.79 13.07
N SER A 143 2.48 -8.80 13.26
CA SER A 143 3.89 -9.04 13.57
C SER A 143 4.03 -9.74 14.91
N ASP A 144 4.84 -10.79 14.96
CA ASP A 144 5.09 -11.56 16.18
C ASP A 144 5.85 -10.73 17.26
N THR A 145 6.57 -9.69 16.83
CA THR A 145 7.36 -8.84 17.74
C THR A 145 6.65 -7.55 18.15
N ASN A 146 5.71 -7.08 17.34
CA ASN A 146 4.93 -5.88 17.61
C ASN A 146 3.49 -6.03 17.08
N PRO A 147 2.55 -6.51 17.88
CA PRO A 147 1.17 -6.79 17.44
C PRO A 147 0.36 -5.53 17.06
N PHE A 148 0.88 -4.33 17.28
CA PHE A 148 0.29 -3.08 16.80
C PHE A 148 0.36 -2.97 15.27
N VAL A 149 1.34 -3.63 14.64
CA VAL A 149 1.53 -3.62 13.19
C VAL A 149 1.42 -5.02 12.60
N THR A 150 1.29 -5.09 11.28
CA THR A 150 1.20 -6.31 10.50
C THR A 150 2.43 -6.53 9.64
N ASP A 151 2.62 -7.77 9.21
CA ASP A 151 3.60 -8.21 8.23
C ASP A 151 3.06 -7.91 6.81
N ARG A 152 2.95 -6.61 6.49
CA ARG A 152 2.40 -6.05 5.25
C ARG A 152 3.35 -5.05 4.66
N PHE A 153 3.36 -4.97 3.35
CA PHE A 153 4.01 -3.91 2.60
C PHE A 153 3.12 -3.35 1.49
N GLU A 154 3.38 -2.12 1.12
CA GLU A 154 2.98 -1.56 -0.16
C GLU A 154 4.23 -1.05 -0.89
N PHE A 155 4.27 -1.22 -2.20
CA PHE A 155 5.38 -0.78 -3.04
C PHE A 155 5.00 0.49 -3.80
N PHE A 156 5.83 1.52 -3.64
CA PHE A 156 5.67 2.83 -4.26
C PHE A 156 6.83 3.16 -5.20
N VAL A 157 6.49 3.84 -6.28
CA VAL A 157 7.45 4.52 -7.16
C VAL A 157 6.76 5.67 -7.89
N GLY A 158 7.42 6.82 -7.97
CA GLY A 158 6.85 8.01 -8.60
C GLY A 158 5.61 8.55 -7.90
N GLY A 159 5.54 8.41 -6.56
CA GLY A 159 4.39 8.83 -5.74
C GLY A 159 3.13 8.00 -5.97
N ARG A 160 3.25 6.76 -6.46
CA ARG A 160 2.11 5.87 -6.76
C ARG A 160 2.37 4.49 -6.18
N GLU A 161 1.36 3.96 -5.50
CA GLU A 161 1.31 2.55 -5.12
C GLU A 161 1.21 1.68 -6.38
N ILE A 162 2.11 0.69 -6.50
CA ILE A 162 2.15 -0.28 -7.60
C ILE A 162 1.71 -1.66 -7.14
N ALA A 163 2.07 -2.05 -5.91
CA ALA A 163 1.76 -3.37 -5.36
C ALA A 163 1.47 -3.28 -3.86
N ASN A 164 0.71 -4.26 -3.36
CA ASN A 164 0.38 -4.45 -1.96
C ASN A 164 0.46 -5.94 -1.64
N GLY A 165 1.18 -6.31 -0.60
CA GLY A 165 1.36 -7.71 -0.22
C GLY A 165 1.54 -7.88 1.28
N PHE A 166 1.24 -9.07 1.78
CA PHE A 166 1.36 -9.39 3.20
C PHE A 166 1.48 -10.89 3.45
N SER A 167 1.98 -11.22 4.64
CA SER A 167 1.78 -12.55 5.20
C SER A 167 0.30 -12.70 5.54
N GLU A 168 -0.35 -13.72 4.98
CA GLU A 168 -1.78 -13.96 5.15
C GLU A 168 -2.10 -14.29 6.62
N LEU A 169 -3.17 -13.70 7.14
CA LEU A 169 -3.72 -14.11 8.41
C LEU A 169 -4.35 -15.49 8.26
N ASN A 170 -3.78 -16.49 8.92
CA ASN A 170 -4.21 -17.88 8.84
C ASN A 170 -4.81 -18.42 10.15
N ASP A 171 -5.04 -17.55 11.14
CA ASP A 171 -5.75 -17.85 12.38
C ASP A 171 -7.23 -17.48 12.20
N ALA A 172 -8.11 -18.49 12.20
CA ALA A 172 -9.53 -18.30 12.00
C ALA A 172 -10.21 -17.51 13.14
N GLU A 173 -9.72 -17.64 14.38
CA GLU A 173 -10.26 -16.92 15.55
C GLU A 173 -9.90 -15.42 15.48
N ASP A 174 -8.63 -15.09 15.23
CA ASP A 174 -8.18 -13.71 15.04
C ASP A 174 -8.90 -13.08 13.83
N GLN A 175 -9.05 -13.81 12.72
CA GLN A 175 -9.78 -13.30 11.54
C GLN A 175 -11.24 -13.01 11.83
N ALA A 176 -11.93 -13.88 12.58
CA ALA A 176 -13.33 -13.66 12.98
C ALA A 176 -13.46 -12.40 13.85
N GLU A 177 -12.54 -12.19 14.80
CA GLU A 177 -12.52 -10.99 15.64
C GLU A 177 -12.36 -9.72 14.80
N ARG A 178 -11.44 -9.72 13.83
CA ARG A 178 -11.23 -8.56 12.93
C ARG A 178 -12.43 -8.30 12.05
N PHE A 179 -13.10 -9.33 11.54
CA PHE A 179 -14.36 -9.13 10.78
C PHE A 179 -15.46 -8.53 11.65
N HIS A 180 -15.57 -8.94 12.91
CA HIS A 180 -16.52 -8.30 13.83
C HIS A 180 -16.19 -6.82 14.07
N GLN A 181 -14.92 -6.48 14.19
CA GLN A 181 -14.48 -5.08 14.31
C GLN A 181 -14.83 -4.29 13.05
N GLN A 182 -14.59 -4.83 11.87
CA GLN A 182 -14.95 -4.19 10.58
C GLN A 182 -16.46 -3.95 10.47
N VAL A 183 -17.30 -4.89 10.91
CA VAL A 183 -18.76 -4.70 10.94
C VAL A 183 -19.14 -3.56 11.89
N ALA A 184 -18.54 -3.47 13.07
CA ALA A 184 -18.80 -2.38 14.00
C ALA A 184 -18.38 -1.00 13.42
N GLU A 185 -17.27 -0.92 12.71
CA GLU A 185 -16.82 0.28 11.99
C GLU A 185 -17.80 0.66 10.88
N LYS A 186 -18.30 -0.31 10.12
CA LYS A 186 -19.31 -0.11 9.08
C LYS A 186 -20.62 0.42 9.65
N ASP A 187 -21.10 -0.14 10.75
CA ASP A 187 -22.31 0.32 11.44
C ASP A 187 -22.14 1.74 12.02
N ALA A 188 -20.90 2.13 12.29
CA ALA A 188 -20.54 3.49 12.71
C ALA A 188 -20.30 4.47 11.53
N GLY A 189 -20.52 4.04 10.27
CA GLY A 189 -20.48 4.88 9.07
C GLY A 189 -19.16 4.83 8.29
N ASP A 190 -18.43 3.74 8.39
CA ASP A 190 -17.31 3.45 7.48
C ASP A 190 -17.81 2.62 6.29
N ASP A 191 -17.99 3.30 5.15
CA ASP A 191 -18.51 2.65 3.91
C ASP A 191 -17.50 1.67 3.29
N GLU A 192 -16.22 1.78 3.62
CA GLU A 192 -15.15 0.91 3.11
C GLU A 192 -14.97 -0.35 3.95
N ALA A 193 -15.51 -0.38 5.18
CA ALA A 193 -15.39 -1.52 6.07
C ALA A 193 -16.10 -2.76 5.53
N MET A 194 -15.51 -3.93 5.77
CA MET A 194 -15.95 -5.22 5.26
C MET A 194 -17.19 -5.75 6.00
N HIS A 195 -17.94 -6.62 5.32
CA HIS A 195 -18.95 -7.44 5.95
C HIS A 195 -18.31 -8.68 6.59
N TYR A 196 -19.01 -9.27 7.58
CA TYR A 196 -18.59 -10.55 8.13
C TYR A 196 -18.78 -11.67 7.09
N ASP A 197 -17.69 -12.36 6.75
CA ASP A 197 -17.67 -13.48 5.82
C ASP A 197 -17.49 -14.80 6.56
N SER A 198 -18.61 -15.48 6.83
CA SER A 198 -18.60 -16.78 7.51
C SER A 198 -18.01 -17.92 6.67
N ASP A 199 -18.08 -17.81 5.33
CA ASP A 199 -17.50 -18.82 4.45
C ASP A 199 -15.98 -18.71 4.40
N TYR A 200 -15.44 -17.49 4.46
CA TYR A 200 -14.01 -17.25 4.61
C TYR A 200 -13.48 -17.83 5.92
N ILE A 201 -14.14 -17.57 7.05
CA ILE A 201 -13.76 -18.14 8.36
C ILE A 201 -13.77 -19.67 8.31
N ARG A 202 -14.84 -20.28 7.78
CA ARG A 202 -14.93 -21.72 7.63
C ARG A 202 -13.81 -22.28 6.74
N ALA A 203 -13.41 -21.57 5.69
CA ALA A 203 -12.29 -21.99 4.86
C ALA A 203 -10.98 -21.99 5.64
N LEU A 204 -10.73 -20.97 6.47
CA LEU A 204 -9.53 -20.91 7.34
C LEU A 204 -9.50 -22.04 8.39
N GLU A 205 -10.67 -22.46 8.92
CA GLU A 205 -10.77 -23.58 9.85
C GLU A 205 -10.31 -24.93 9.26
N TYR A 206 -10.38 -25.10 7.92
CA TYR A 206 -9.80 -26.25 7.24
C TYR A 206 -8.27 -26.22 7.17
N GLY A 207 -7.68 -25.08 7.43
CA GLY A 207 -6.24 -24.84 7.52
C GLY A 207 -5.68 -24.12 6.28
N LEU A 208 -4.94 -23.05 6.55
CA LEU A 208 -4.09 -22.37 5.58
C LEU A 208 -2.64 -22.46 6.09
N PRO A 209 -1.69 -23.05 5.35
CA PRO A 209 -0.27 -23.03 5.75
C PRO A 209 0.22 -21.56 5.81
N PRO A 210 1.36 -21.29 6.45
CA PRO A 210 2.01 -20.00 6.32
C PRO A 210 2.10 -19.62 4.83
N THR A 211 1.48 -18.53 4.46
CA THR A 211 1.30 -18.10 3.06
C THR A 211 1.47 -16.60 3.00
N ALA A 212 2.08 -16.12 1.92
CA ALA A 212 2.08 -14.70 1.61
C ALA A 212 1.38 -14.45 0.27
N GLY A 213 0.62 -13.37 0.19
CA GLY A 213 -0.11 -12.94 -1.00
C GLY A 213 0.26 -11.53 -1.42
N GLU A 214 0.18 -11.26 -2.72
CA GLU A 214 0.47 -9.95 -3.30
C GLU A 214 -0.45 -9.66 -4.47
N GLY A 215 -0.90 -8.39 -4.52
CA GLY A 215 -1.59 -7.81 -5.65
C GLY A 215 -0.73 -6.74 -6.32
N ILE A 216 -0.62 -6.79 -7.65
CA ILE A 216 0.12 -5.81 -8.46
C ILE A 216 -0.82 -5.14 -9.45
N GLY A 217 -0.88 -3.81 -9.43
CA GLY A 217 -1.64 -3.00 -10.38
C GLY A 217 -0.98 -2.99 -11.75
N ILE A 218 -1.45 -3.83 -12.67
CA ILE A 218 -0.85 -3.98 -14.01
C ILE A 218 -0.93 -2.68 -14.80
N ASP A 219 -2.05 -1.97 -14.76
CA ASP A 219 -2.18 -0.70 -15.48
C ASP A 219 -1.19 0.35 -14.96
N ARG A 220 -1.02 0.45 -13.63
CA ARG A 220 -0.03 1.36 -13.03
C ARG A 220 1.39 0.97 -13.41
N LEU A 221 1.70 -0.32 -13.44
CA LEU A 221 3.01 -0.84 -13.86
C LEU A 221 3.27 -0.54 -15.34
N VAL A 222 2.28 -0.72 -16.22
CA VAL A 222 2.39 -0.36 -17.64
C VAL A 222 2.59 1.16 -17.80
N MET A 223 1.82 1.98 -17.06
CA MET A 223 2.03 3.44 -17.06
C MET A 223 3.46 3.82 -16.70
N LEU A 224 4.03 3.17 -15.69
CA LEU A 224 5.42 3.40 -15.25
C LEU A 224 6.42 3.03 -16.35
N LEU A 225 6.29 1.84 -16.96
CA LEU A 225 7.23 1.34 -17.97
C LEU A 225 7.10 2.06 -19.33
N THR A 226 5.94 2.64 -19.63
CA THR A 226 5.69 3.35 -20.89
C THR A 226 5.73 4.87 -20.76
N ASP A 227 6.05 5.38 -19.57
CA ASP A 227 6.00 6.83 -19.26
C ASP A 227 4.64 7.47 -19.59
N SER A 228 3.56 6.74 -19.31
CA SER A 228 2.19 7.20 -19.60
C SER A 228 1.59 7.87 -18.38
N PRO A 229 1.09 9.12 -18.48
CA PRO A 229 0.61 9.88 -17.31
C PRO A 229 -0.77 9.43 -16.80
N SER A 230 -1.57 8.76 -17.64
CA SER A 230 -2.95 8.41 -17.35
C SER A 230 -3.25 6.94 -17.64
N ILE A 231 -4.07 6.31 -16.80
CA ILE A 231 -4.56 4.95 -17.03
C ILE A 231 -5.29 4.81 -18.37
N ARG A 232 -5.91 5.87 -18.87
CA ARG A 232 -6.60 5.88 -20.19
C ARG A 232 -5.65 5.65 -21.34
N ASP A 233 -4.37 5.98 -21.17
CA ASP A 233 -3.36 5.84 -22.24
C ASP A 233 -2.89 4.38 -22.37
N VAL A 234 -3.14 3.54 -21.35
CA VAL A 234 -2.71 2.14 -21.30
C VAL A 234 -3.86 1.13 -21.36
N LEU A 235 -5.12 1.59 -21.27
CA LEU A 235 -6.30 0.76 -21.46
C LEU A 235 -6.67 0.67 -22.93
N LEU A 236 -7.03 -0.53 -23.41
CA LEU A 236 -7.44 -0.73 -24.80
C LEU A 236 -8.77 -0.03 -25.11
N PHE A 237 -9.71 0.00 -24.16
CA PHE A 237 -11.05 0.58 -24.29
C PHE A 237 -11.39 1.41 -23.04
N PRO A 238 -10.75 2.60 -22.87
CA PRO A 238 -11.02 3.43 -21.71
C PRO A 238 -12.45 3.99 -21.75
N HIS A 239 -13.08 4.04 -20.56
CA HIS A 239 -14.40 4.66 -20.44
C HIS A 239 -14.29 6.17 -20.67
N MET A 240 -14.94 6.66 -21.72
CA MET A 240 -14.96 8.06 -22.11
C MET A 240 -16.29 8.72 -21.75
N ARG A 241 -16.29 10.04 -21.55
CA ARG A 241 -17.54 10.77 -21.41
C ARG A 241 -18.30 10.71 -22.74
N PRO A 242 -19.64 10.56 -22.71
CA PRO A 242 -20.44 10.72 -23.91
C PRO A 242 -20.22 12.11 -24.50
N GLU A 243 -20.20 12.19 -25.84
CA GLU A 243 -20.17 13.47 -26.58
C GLU A 243 -21.45 14.29 -26.39
#